data_801f90c26c0b0f7d71b950687c428568
#
_entry.id   801f90c26c0b0f7d71b950687c428568
#
_cell.length_a   1.000
_cell.length_b   1.000
_cell.length_c   1.000
_cell.angle_alpha   90.00
_cell.angle_beta   90.00
_cell.angle_gamma   90.00
#
_symmetry.space_group_name_H-M   'P 1'
#
loop_
_entity.id
_entity.type
_entity.pdbx_description
1 polymer ?
#
loop_
_entity_poly.entity_id
_entity_poly.type
_entity_poly.pdbx_seq_one_letter_code
_entity_poly.pdbx_strand_id
1 'polypeptide(L)'
;MCIRDRLYDCFTITVLMTLEDYGFCRPGEAAAFVADGALEHGGRLPFNTSGDLLSETGMPGMQLIMEGVRQMRGTARLQVPGARLCAVSNQGGTMHTHATLLLGN
;
A
#
# COMPACT_ATOMS: atom_id res chain seq x y z
N MET A 1 6.74 11.65 9.93
CA MET A 1 5.85 11.69 8.75
C MET A 1 5.23 10.31 8.60
N CYS A 2 3.92 10.21 8.74
CA CYS A 2 3.25 8.93 8.51
C CYS A 2 2.89 8.82 7.03
N ILE A 3 3.67 8.06 6.30
CA ILE A 3 3.40 7.67 4.93
C ILE A 3 2.53 6.42 4.98
N ARG A 4 1.49 6.38 4.16
CA ARG A 4 0.61 5.25 3.97
C ARG A 4 0.73 4.76 2.56
N ASP A 5 0.93 3.49 2.41
CA ASP A 5 1.09 2.92 1.08
C ASP A 5 -0.05 1.96 0.74
N ARG A 6 -0.54 2.17 -0.46
CA ARG A 6 -1.48 1.31 -1.14
C ARG A 6 -0.77 0.65 -2.31
N LEU A 7 -0.03 -0.38 -2.00
CA LEU A 7 0.68 -1.12 -3.03
C LEU A 7 -0.27 -2.09 -3.70
N TYR A 8 -0.12 -2.25 -4.99
CA TYR A 8 -0.91 -3.21 -5.76
C TYR A 8 -0.47 -4.63 -5.41
N ASP A 9 -1.37 -5.39 -4.81
CA ASP A 9 -1.08 -6.70 -4.21
C ASP A 9 -1.47 -7.89 -5.10
N CYS A 10 -1.33 -7.75 -6.41
CA CYS A 10 -1.68 -8.80 -7.36
C CYS A 10 -0.95 -10.13 -7.09
N PHE A 11 0.28 -10.08 -6.62
CA PHE A 11 1.08 -11.23 -6.19
C PHE A 11 1.92 -10.86 -4.98
N THR A 12 2.20 -11.83 -4.11
CA THR A 12 3.03 -11.61 -2.93
C THR A 12 4.43 -11.09 -3.26
N ILE A 13 5.04 -11.63 -4.31
CA ILE A 13 6.36 -11.20 -4.76
C ILE A 13 6.37 -9.74 -5.23
N THR A 14 5.30 -9.25 -5.85
CA THR A 14 5.23 -7.86 -6.31
C THR A 14 5.23 -6.89 -5.14
N VAL A 15 4.60 -7.24 -4.03
CA VAL A 15 4.64 -6.43 -2.81
C VAL A 15 6.07 -6.31 -2.28
N LEU A 16 6.79 -7.43 -2.18
CA LEU A 16 8.18 -7.43 -1.71
C LEU A 16 9.08 -6.59 -2.62
N MET A 17 8.97 -6.76 -3.93
CA MET A 17 9.73 -5.98 -4.89
C MET A 17 9.42 -4.48 -4.81
N THR A 18 8.15 -4.13 -4.67
CA THR A 18 7.73 -2.73 -4.57
C THR A 18 8.26 -2.07 -3.30
N LEU A 19 8.30 -2.80 -2.17
CA LEU A 19 8.90 -2.30 -0.93
C LEU A 19 10.38 -1.93 -1.10
N GLU A 20 11.13 -2.76 -1.80
CA GLU A 20 12.53 -2.51 -2.09
C GLU A 20 12.72 -1.37 -3.08
N ASP A 21 11.96 -1.37 -4.18
CA ASP A 21 12.07 -0.36 -5.24
C ASP A 21 11.67 1.05 -4.74
N TYR A 22 10.72 1.14 -3.82
CA TYR A 22 10.35 2.41 -3.20
C TYR A 22 11.28 2.85 -2.07
N GLY A 23 12.23 2.00 -1.69
CA GLY A 23 13.22 2.32 -0.68
C GLY A 23 12.75 2.18 0.76
N PHE A 24 11.67 1.45 1.03
CA PHE A 24 11.22 1.17 2.40
C PHE A 24 12.15 0.20 3.13
N CYS A 25 12.85 -0.62 2.39
CA CYS A 25 13.89 -1.51 2.87
C CYS A 25 14.99 -1.65 1.80
N ARG A 26 16.13 -2.21 2.19
CA ARG A 26 17.23 -2.44 1.26
C ARG A 26 16.92 -3.64 0.36
N PRO A 27 17.49 -3.69 -0.85
CA PRO A 27 17.38 -4.87 -1.72
C PRO A 27 17.78 -6.15 -0.98
N GLY A 28 16.90 -7.16 -1.05
CA GLY A 28 17.06 -8.44 -0.36
C GLY A 28 16.54 -8.49 1.08
N GLU A 29 16.07 -7.37 1.64
CA GLU A 29 15.59 -7.29 3.03
C GLU A 29 14.06 -7.27 3.16
N ALA A 30 13.32 -7.29 2.05
CA ALA A 30 11.87 -7.16 2.09
C ALA A 30 11.19 -8.27 2.90
N ALA A 31 11.66 -9.52 2.80
CA ALA A 31 11.10 -10.63 3.56
C ALA A 31 11.26 -10.42 5.07
N ALA A 32 12.43 -9.98 5.53
CA ALA A 32 12.67 -9.68 6.94
C ALA A 32 11.83 -8.47 7.40
N PHE A 33 11.67 -7.47 6.56
CA PHE A 33 10.85 -6.29 6.83
C PHE A 33 9.38 -6.67 7.06
N VAL A 34 8.84 -7.56 6.24
CA VAL A 34 7.45 -8.04 6.35
C VAL A 34 7.29 -8.98 7.56
N ALA A 35 8.26 -9.85 7.81
CA ALA A 35 8.24 -10.78 8.95
C ALA A 35 8.18 -10.07 10.32
N ASP A 36 8.65 -8.83 10.37
CA ASP A 36 8.64 -7.96 11.56
C ASP A 36 7.26 -7.34 11.87
N GLY A 37 6.22 -7.67 11.11
CA GLY A 37 4.88 -7.11 11.29
C GLY A 37 4.73 -5.67 10.80
N ALA A 38 5.66 -5.17 10.00
CA ALA A 38 5.67 -3.78 9.55
C ALA A 38 4.43 -3.40 8.73
N LEU A 39 3.87 -4.35 7.98
CA LEU A 39 2.71 -4.14 7.13
C LEU A 39 1.37 -4.33 7.84
N GLU A 40 1.37 -4.82 9.06
CA GLU A 40 0.14 -5.04 9.81
C GLU A 40 -0.52 -3.73 10.23
N HIS A 41 -1.81 -3.81 10.56
CA HIS A 41 -2.52 -2.67 11.12
C HIS A 41 -1.86 -2.29 12.47
N GLY A 42 -1.38 -1.06 12.56
CA GLY A 42 -0.58 -0.61 13.70
C GLY A 42 0.94 -0.77 13.51
N GLY A 43 1.39 -1.42 12.45
CA GLY A 43 2.80 -1.50 12.08
C GLY A 43 3.37 -0.18 11.55
N ARG A 44 4.65 -0.18 11.21
CA ARG A 44 5.36 1.01 10.71
C ARG A 44 4.82 1.51 9.37
N LEU A 45 4.38 0.59 8.52
CA LEU A 45 3.88 0.85 7.17
C LEU A 45 2.59 0.05 6.96
N PRO A 46 1.47 0.39 7.63
CA PRO A 46 0.24 -0.37 7.48
C PRO A 46 -0.24 -0.40 6.04
N PHE A 47 -0.54 -1.61 5.61
CA PHE A 47 -0.83 -1.98 4.25
C PHE A 47 -2.18 -2.71 4.21
N ASN A 48 -2.88 -2.67 3.08
CA ASN A 48 -4.09 -3.45 2.84
C ASN A 48 -5.21 -3.26 3.89
N THR A 49 -5.51 -2.01 4.24
CA THR A 49 -6.54 -1.72 5.27
C THR A 49 -7.98 -1.90 4.77
N SER A 50 -8.21 -2.04 3.46
CA SER A 50 -9.53 -2.33 2.89
C SER A 50 -9.75 -3.80 2.54
N GLY A 51 -8.70 -4.60 2.56
CA GLY A 51 -8.70 -5.97 2.02
C GLY A 51 -8.34 -6.04 0.53
N ASP A 52 -8.15 -4.89 -0.11
CA ASP A 52 -7.68 -4.68 -1.48
C ASP A 52 -8.30 -5.65 -2.51
N LEU A 53 -7.49 -6.21 -3.41
CA LEU A 53 -7.98 -7.04 -4.52
C LEU A 53 -8.61 -8.36 -4.09
N LEU A 54 -8.25 -8.88 -2.93
CA LEU A 54 -8.75 -10.17 -2.45
C LEU A 54 -10.12 -10.07 -1.79
N SER A 55 -10.40 -8.98 -1.10
CA SER A 55 -11.57 -8.88 -0.22
C SER A 55 -12.56 -7.80 -0.64
N GLU A 56 -12.13 -6.78 -1.38
CA GLU A 56 -13.02 -5.69 -1.74
C GLU A 56 -13.68 -5.91 -3.11
N THR A 57 -12.91 -5.97 -4.17
CA THR A 57 -13.42 -6.18 -5.54
C THR A 57 -12.28 -6.47 -6.50
N GLY A 58 -12.58 -7.22 -7.55
CA GLY A 58 -11.64 -7.47 -8.65
C GLY A 58 -11.50 -6.31 -9.64
N MET A 59 -11.87 -5.09 -9.29
CA MET A 59 -11.75 -3.91 -10.13
C MET A 59 -10.38 -3.24 -9.90
N PRO A 60 -9.35 -3.53 -10.72
CA PRO A 60 -8.00 -3.05 -10.47
C PRO A 60 -7.90 -1.52 -10.53
N GLY A 61 -7.19 -0.95 -9.58
CA GLY A 61 -6.78 0.44 -9.59
C GLY A 61 -7.65 1.38 -8.78
N MET A 62 -8.92 1.51 -9.06
CA MET A 62 -9.77 2.53 -8.43
C MET A 62 -9.99 2.28 -6.94
N GLN A 63 -10.17 1.04 -6.50
CA GLN A 63 -10.37 0.76 -5.09
C GLN A 63 -9.19 1.20 -4.21
N LEU A 64 -7.97 1.06 -4.69
CA LEU A 64 -6.78 1.51 -3.98
C LEU A 64 -6.78 3.03 -3.80
N ILE A 65 -7.14 3.76 -4.86
CA ILE A 65 -7.26 5.21 -4.83
C ILE A 65 -8.37 5.64 -3.88
N MET A 66 -9.54 5.00 -3.97
CA MET A 66 -10.68 5.29 -3.09
C MET A 66 -10.33 5.11 -1.62
N GLU A 67 -9.66 4.02 -1.28
CA GLU A 67 -9.21 3.80 0.09
C GLU A 67 -8.15 4.82 0.52
N GLY A 68 -7.23 5.17 -0.35
CA GLY A 68 -6.26 6.24 -0.08
C GLY A 68 -6.96 7.57 0.24
N VAL A 69 -8.00 7.92 -0.53
CA VAL A 69 -8.82 9.12 -0.27
C VAL A 69 -9.55 9.02 1.08
N ARG A 70 -10.13 7.85 1.40
CA ARG A 70 -10.80 7.63 2.69
C ARG A 70 -9.84 7.80 3.86
N GLN A 71 -8.62 7.27 3.75
CA GLN A 71 -7.59 7.44 4.76
C GLN A 71 -7.23 8.91 4.97
N MET A 72 -7.06 9.66 3.89
CA MET A 72 -6.73 11.09 3.98
C MET A 72 -7.89 11.93 4.55
N ARG A 73 -9.13 11.52 4.32
CA ARG A 73 -10.32 12.17 4.86
C ARG A 73 -10.68 11.73 6.29
N GLY A 74 -10.01 10.72 6.82
CA GLY A 74 -10.34 10.16 8.13
C GLY A 74 -11.65 9.36 8.16
N THR A 75 -12.09 8.84 7.02
CA THR A 75 -13.35 8.11 6.87
C THR A 75 -13.17 6.64 6.52
N ALA A 76 -11.95 6.15 6.57
CA ALA A 76 -11.66 4.73 6.31
C ALA A 76 -12.22 3.84 7.43
N ARG A 77 -12.64 2.62 7.07
CA ARG A 77 -13.15 1.65 8.05
C ARG A 77 -12.07 1.22 9.04
N LEU A 78 -10.87 0.96 8.54
CA LEU A 78 -9.67 0.74 9.35
C LEU A 78 -8.78 1.98 9.22
N GLN A 79 -9.15 3.03 9.94
CA GLN A 79 -8.43 4.29 9.88
C GLN A 79 -7.07 4.16 10.56
N VAL A 80 -6.05 4.61 9.89
CA VAL A 80 -4.74 4.69 10.46
C VAL A 80 -4.53 6.05 11.12
N PRO A 81 -4.25 6.06 12.44
CA PRO A 81 -4.08 7.32 13.16
C PRO A 81 -2.91 8.16 12.61
N GLY A 82 -3.13 9.46 12.47
CA GLY A 82 -2.09 10.41 12.08
C GLY A 82 -1.62 10.29 10.63
N ALA A 83 -2.35 9.62 9.76
CA ALA A 83 -2.02 9.53 8.34
C ALA A 83 -2.13 10.90 7.69
N ARG A 84 -1.03 11.43 7.15
CA ARG A 84 -0.97 12.73 6.47
C ARG A 84 -0.54 12.61 5.01
N LEU A 85 0.03 11.49 4.63
CA LEU A 85 0.46 11.20 3.28
C LEU A 85 0.14 9.74 2.96
N CYS A 86 -0.42 9.51 1.78
CA CYS A 86 -0.72 8.17 1.27
C CYS A 86 -0.10 8.02 -0.12
N ALA A 87 0.69 6.99 -0.31
CA ALA A 87 1.17 6.59 -1.62
C ALA A 87 0.29 5.44 -2.13
N VAL A 88 -0.26 5.61 -3.33
CA VAL A 88 -1.05 4.59 -4.01
C VAL A 88 -0.28 4.15 -5.24
N SER A 89 0.08 2.89 -5.29
CA SER A 89 0.77 2.33 -6.45
C SER A 89 -0.12 1.34 -7.19
N ASN A 90 -0.06 1.40 -8.49
CA ASN A 90 -0.74 0.49 -9.39
C ASN A 90 0.21 -0.04 -10.44
N GLN A 91 -0.07 -1.24 -10.91
CA GLN A 91 0.70 -1.90 -11.96
C GLN A 91 -0.23 -2.44 -13.03
N GLY A 92 0.19 -2.36 -14.28
CA GLY A 92 -0.49 -2.95 -15.42
C GLY A 92 0.39 -3.94 -16.15
N GLY A 93 -0.24 -4.95 -16.77
CA GLY A 93 0.49 -6.07 -17.35
C GLY A 93 1.29 -6.81 -16.28
N THR A 94 2.19 -7.67 -16.63
CA THR A 94 3.04 -8.34 -15.65
C THR A 94 4.18 -7.40 -15.23
N MET A 95 3.86 -6.36 -14.44
CA MET A 95 4.80 -5.33 -13.98
C MET A 95 5.44 -4.50 -15.10
N HIS A 96 4.76 -4.36 -16.24
CA HIS A 96 5.27 -3.59 -17.37
C HIS A 96 5.03 -2.09 -17.24
N THR A 97 3.95 -1.70 -16.59
CA THR A 97 3.60 -0.29 -16.38
C THR A 97 3.32 -0.05 -14.91
N HIS A 98 3.79 1.07 -14.42
CA HIS A 98 3.59 1.49 -13.04
C HIS A 98 3.06 2.92 -13.01
N ALA A 99 2.18 3.17 -12.05
CA ALA A 99 1.73 4.52 -11.74
C ALA A 99 1.71 4.69 -10.22
N THR A 100 2.19 5.82 -9.75
CA THR A 100 2.18 6.14 -8.33
C THR A 100 1.47 7.47 -8.13
N LEU A 101 0.51 7.49 -7.22
CA LEU A 101 -0.22 8.68 -6.82
C LEU A 101 0.10 8.98 -5.36
N LEU A 102 0.46 10.22 -5.07
CA LEU A 102 0.63 10.70 -3.71
C LEU A 102 -0.57 11.56 -3.32
N LEU A 103 -1.21 11.20 -2.22
CA LEU A 103 -2.32 11.92 -1.64
C LEU A 103 -1.91 12.49 -0.29
N GLY A 104 -2.27 13.72 -0.03
CA GLY A 104 -1.99 14.38 1.25
C GLY A 104 -3.16 15.21 1.74
N ASN A 105 -3.14 15.51 3.01
CA ASN A 105 -4.09 16.43 3.63
C ASN A 105 -3.40 17.51 4.47
#